data_504ebd9c0f7054cf7f6ab28ed1dbff66
#
_entry.id   504ebd9c0f7054cf7f6ab28ed1dbff66
#
_cell.length_a   1.000
_cell.length_b   1.000
_cell.length_c   1.000
_cell.angle_alpha   90.00
_cell.angle_beta   90.00
_cell.angle_gamma   90.00
#
_symmetry.space_group_name_H-M   'P 1'
#
loop_
_entity.id
_entity.type
_entity.pdbx_description
1 polymer ?
#
loop_
_entity_poly.entity_id
_entity_poly.type
_entity_poly.pdbx_seq_one_letter_code
_entity_poly.pdbx_strand_id
1 'polypeptide(L)'
;VSPVATPTPKPALWPIDMPLQPRPRGPLWIGVAGKGGSGKSVLSGTLARVLGRRGHHVLAIDSDPMPGLAHSLGVDEPELPLLMDAAEKPEKGPWRLKSGVGPMTVVRRYTTPAPDGVRMLQLGKSGTQGLNPINGSVNAFLGTVRRMHEARSLHDWVVVGDLPAGPRHLAAGFSPYARIYVVVVEPTSQSAMTGRRVARIARGPLGADVIFVASKVRGAEDRRRVERLLGEPVDCEIPADEAVRDAERRRVAVIDAAPDSPVVRAVQELADIIEQRGMEST
;
A
#
# COMPACT_ATOMS: atom_id res chain seq x y z
N VAL A 1 3.20 -2.70 55.52
CA VAL A 1 2.55 -3.34 54.40
C VAL A 1 2.42 -2.30 53.30
N SER A 2 3.27 -2.40 52.28
CA SER A 2 3.21 -1.50 51.10
C SER A 2 2.05 -1.86 50.20
N PRO A 3 1.33 -0.91 49.64
CA PRO A 3 0.21 -1.20 48.71
C PRO A 3 0.74 -1.80 47.41
N VAL A 4 0.19 -2.93 47.02
CA VAL A 4 0.43 -3.59 45.75
C VAL A 4 -0.14 -2.69 44.64
N ALA A 5 0.74 -2.24 43.74
CA ALA A 5 0.33 -1.45 42.59
C ALA A 5 -0.57 -2.29 41.68
N THR A 6 -1.78 -1.79 41.43
CA THR A 6 -2.69 -2.34 40.44
C THR A 6 -2.07 -2.29 39.05
N PRO A 7 -2.05 -3.37 38.28
CA PRO A 7 -1.47 -3.35 36.94
C PRO A 7 -2.31 -2.44 36.04
N THR A 8 -1.63 -1.51 35.37
CA THR A 8 -2.23 -0.66 34.34
C THR A 8 -2.82 -1.54 33.26
N PRO A 9 -4.07 -1.34 32.81
CA PRO A 9 -4.66 -2.14 31.75
C PRO A 9 -3.84 -1.96 30.48
N LYS A 10 -3.39 -3.08 29.89
CA LYS A 10 -2.78 -3.08 28.57
C LYS A 10 -3.74 -2.41 27.59
N PRO A 11 -3.23 -1.50 26.70
CA PRO A 11 -4.07 -0.95 25.67
C PRO A 11 -4.71 -2.10 24.90
N ALA A 12 -6.02 -2.06 24.78
CA ALA A 12 -6.77 -3.06 24.04
C ALA A 12 -6.20 -3.14 22.63
N LEU A 13 -5.53 -4.23 22.34
CA LEU A 13 -5.24 -4.60 20.95
C LEU A 13 -6.60 -4.66 20.26
N TRP A 14 -6.74 -3.94 19.18
CA TRP A 14 -7.95 -3.81 18.37
C TRP A 14 -8.65 -5.17 18.23
N PRO A 15 -9.98 -5.25 18.39
CA PRO A 15 -10.69 -6.50 18.26
C PRO A 15 -10.49 -7.09 16.86
N ILE A 16 -9.83 -8.24 16.83
CA ILE A 16 -9.58 -9.04 15.61
C ILE A 16 -10.86 -9.77 15.16
N ASP A 17 -11.94 -9.65 15.93
CA ASP A 17 -13.18 -10.42 15.77
C ASP A 17 -14.29 -9.69 14.99
N MET A 18 -13.96 -8.86 14.01
CA MET A 18 -14.99 -8.49 13.02
C MET A 18 -15.12 -9.63 12.01
N PRO A 19 -16.28 -10.29 11.91
CA PRO A 19 -16.50 -11.29 10.87
C PRO A 19 -16.30 -10.62 9.50
N LEU A 20 -15.38 -11.18 8.73
CA LEU A 20 -15.15 -10.75 7.35
C LEU A 20 -16.43 -11.05 6.57
N GLN A 21 -17.16 -10.02 6.21
CA GLN A 21 -18.29 -10.17 5.31
C GLN A 21 -17.79 -10.56 3.91
N PRO A 22 -18.48 -11.49 3.21
CA PRO A 22 -18.17 -11.79 1.81
C PRO A 22 -18.19 -10.49 1.03
N ARG A 23 -17.07 -10.13 0.41
CA ARG A 23 -16.96 -8.87 -0.33
C ARG A 23 -17.70 -8.99 -1.65
N PRO A 24 -18.58 -8.05 -1.98
CA PRO A 24 -19.23 -8.05 -3.29
C PRO A 24 -18.17 -7.89 -4.40
N ARG A 25 -18.45 -8.45 -5.57
CA ARG A 25 -17.69 -8.22 -6.81
C ARG A 25 -17.47 -6.73 -7.00
N GLY A 26 -16.27 -6.29 -7.30
CA GLY A 26 -16.03 -4.86 -7.34
C GLY A 26 -14.58 -4.47 -7.69
N PRO A 27 -14.21 -3.22 -7.44
CA PRO A 27 -13.12 -2.51 -8.09
C PRO A 27 -11.74 -3.15 -7.89
N LEU A 28 -10.82 -2.82 -8.80
CA LEU A 28 -9.43 -3.25 -8.80
C LEU A 28 -8.66 -2.52 -7.69
N TRP A 29 -8.66 -3.08 -6.49
CA TRP A 29 -8.03 -2.52 -5.31
C TRP A 29 -6.88 -3.40 -4.83
N ILE A 30 -5.66 -2.86 -4.93
CA ILE A 30 -4.40 -3.57 -4.82
C ILE A 30 -3.65 -3.09 -3.58
N GLY A 31 -3.08 -4.02 -2.83
CA GLY A 31 -2.11 -3.72 -1.78
C GLY A 31 -0.74 -4.29 -2.14
N VAL A 32 0.30 -3.46 -2.19
CA VAL A 32 1.67 -3.90 -2.45
C VAL A 32 2.39 -4.11 -1.13
N ALA A 33 2.81 -5.32 -0.85
CA ALA A 33 3.41 -5.72 0.42
C ALA A 33 4.71 -6.51 0.23
N GLY A 34 5.55 -6.54 1.25
CA GLY A 34 6.82 -7.28 1.20
C GLY A 34 7.80 -6.80 2.26
N LYS A 35 9.04 -7.30 2.17
CA LYS A 35 10.12 -6.89 3.08
C LYS A 35 10.56 -5.44 2.82
N GLY A 36 11.15 -4.78 3.81
CA GLY A 36 11.83 -3.48 3.64
C GLY A 36 12.93 -3.56 2.60
N GLY A 37 12.99 -2.60 1.70
CA GLY A 37 13.97 -2.52 0.62
C GLY A 37 13.69 -3.42 -0.59
N SER A 38 12.58 -4.16 -0.64
CA SER A 38 12.27 -5.05 -1.77
C SER A 38 11.81 -4.34 -3.06
N GLY A 39 11.70 -3.02 -3.06
CA GLY A 39 11.27 -2.24 -4.24
C GLY A 39 9.77 -1.96 -4.31
N LYS A 40 9.02 -2.14 -3.20
CA LYS A 40 7.57 -1.91 -3.15
C LYS A 40 7.16 -0.54 -3.67
N SER A 41 7.74 0.54 -3.14
CA SER A 41 7.33 1.90 -3.50
C SER A 41 7.60 2.23 -4.97
N VAL A 42 8.73 1.76 -5.52
CA VAL A 42 9.03 1.88 -6.96
C VAL A 42 7.99 1.13 -7.78
N LEU A 43 7.66 -0.10 -7.39
CA LEU A 43 6.64 -0.90 -8.06
C LEU A 43 5.26 -0.26 -7.94
N SER A 44 4.86 0.17 -6.74
CA SER A 44 3.55 0.80 -6.48
C SER A 44 3.37 2.09 -7.29
N GLY A 45 4.38 2.97 -7.29
CA GLY A 45 4.33 4.22 -8.03
C GLY A 45 4.32 4.00 -9.54
N THR A 46 5.18 3.11 -10.06
CA THR A 46 5.22 2.76 -11.47
C THR A 46 3.91 2.10 -11.93
N LEU A 47 3.37 1.17 -11.13
CA LEU A 47 2.08 0.52 -11.42
C LEU A 47 0.94 1.51 -11.45
N ALA A 48 0.85 2.42 -10.48
CA ALA A 48 -0.17 3.47 -10.45
C ALA A 48 -0.11 4.35 -11.71
N ARG A 49 1.10 4.74 -12.14
CA ARG A 49 1.31 5.52 -13.37
C ARG A 49 0.96 4.74 -14.64
N VAL A 50 1.32 3.45 -14.71
CA VAL A 50 0.94 2.57 -15.84
C VAL A 50 -0.57 2.47 -15.96
N LEU A 51 -1.27 2.23 -14.86
CA LEU A 51 -2.74 2.13 -14.85
C LEU A 51 -3.40 3.48 -15.19
N GLY A 52 -2.82 4.60 -14.72
CA GLY A 52 -3.26 5.94 -15.10
C GLY A 52 -3.12 6.20 -16.62
N ARG A 53 -1.98 5.81 -17.23
CA ARG A 53 -1.75 5.89 -18.70
C ARG A 53 -2.72 5.02 -19.50
N ARG A 54 -3.27 3.96 -18.90
CA ARG A 54 -4.33 3.11 -19.49
C ARG A 54 -5.74 3.73 -19.37
N GLY A 55 -5.85 4.91 -18.76
CA GLY A 55 -7.12 5.65 -18.66
C GLY A 55 -7.92 5.37 -17.37
N HIS A 56 -7.36 4.62 -16.41
CA HIS A 56 -8.01 4.43 -15.13
C HIS A 56 -7.92 5.68 -14.25
N HIS A 57 -8.95 5.94 -13.46
CA HIS A 57 -8.84 6.85 -12.32
C HIS A 57 -8.10 6.12 -11.19
N VAL A 58 -6.91 6.58 -10.83
CA VAL A 58 -6.05 5.88 -9.86
C VAL A 58 -5.90 6.65 -8.58
N LEU A 59 -6.14 5.97 -7.45
CA LEU A 59 -5.79 6.44 -6.11
C LEU A 59 -4.58 5.64 -5.62
N ALA A 60 -3.42 6.27 -5.57
CA ALA A 60 -2.22 5.72 -4.96
C ALA A 60 -2.22 6.07 -3.47
N ILE A 61 -2.03 5.08 -2.59
CA ILE A 61 -2.07 5.25 -1.13
C ILE A 61 -0.71 4.92 -0.54
N ASP A 62 -0.04 5.92 0.04
CA ASP A 62 1.17 5.71 0.82
C ASP A 62 0.81 5.51 2.30
N SER A 63 0.95 4.29 2.77
CA SER A 63 0.64 3.89 4.13
C SER A 63 1.87 3.84 5.05
N ASP A 64 3.06 4.16 4.53
CA ASP A 64 4.30 4.10 5.31
C ASP A 64 4.50 5.42 6.09
N PRO A 65 4.78 5.37 7.40
CA PRO A 65 5.21 6.54 8.16
C PRO A 65 6.53 7.15 7.68
N MET A 66 7.30 6.39 6.92
CA MET A 66 8.48 6.86 6.17
C MET A 66 8.17 6.80 4.66
N PRO A 67 7.41 7.79 4.16
CA PRO A 67 6.84 7.73 2.83
C PRO A 67 7.91 7.71 1.73
N GLY A 68 7.67 6.92 0.70
CA GLY A 68 8.55 6.80 -0.46
C GLY A 68 7.81 6.81 -1.80
N LEU A 69 6.49 6.79 -1.76
CA LEU A 69 5.65 6.67 -2.94
C LEU A 69 5.65 7.95 -3.80
N ALA A 70 5.68 9.13 -3.17
CA ALA A 70 5.67 10.42 -3.85
C ALA A 70 6.76 10.49 -4.93
N HIS A 71 7.98 10.12 -4.57
CA HIS A 71 9.12 10.11 -5.47
C HIS A 71 8.92 9.17 -6.67
N SER A 72 8.39 7.97 -6.41
CA SER A 72 8.10 6.99 -7.47
C SER A 72 6.94 7.39 -8.38
N LEU A 73 6.09 8.32 -7.93
CA LEU A 73 5.03 8.95 -8.73
C LEU A 73 5.52 10.17 -9.52
N GLY A 74 6.72 10.68 -9.21
CA GLY A 74 7.25 11.91 -9.83
C GLY A 74 6.61 13.20 -9.29
N VAL A 75 6.28 13.21 -8.00
CA VAL A 75 5.77 14.40 -7.29
C VAL A 75 6.65 14.73 -6.10
N ASP A 76 6.65 15.99 -5.73
CA ASP A 76 7.29 16.44 -4.50
C ASP A 76 6.52 15.93 -3.29
N GLU A 77 7.27 15.60 -2.25
CA GLU A 77 6.69 15.12 -1.03
C GLU A 77 5.98 16.25 -0.28
N PRO A 78 4.70 16.05 0.14
CA PRO A 78 4.00 17.08 0.90
C PRO A 78 4.73 17.40 2.20
N GLU A 79 4.89 18.69 2.53
CA GLU A 79 5.59 19.15 3.74
C GLU A 79 4.85 18.80 5.02
N LEU A 80 3.52 18.71 4.97
CA LEU A 80 2.65 18.46 6.12
C LEU A 80 1.75 17.24 5.88
N PRO A 81 1.37 16.53 6.96
CA PRO A 81 0.35 15.50 6.89
C PRO A 81 -1.00 16.12 6.53
N LEU A 82 -1.36 16.09 5.25
CA LEU A 82 -2.57 16.73 4.72
C LEU A 82 -3.86 16.20 5.38
N LEU A 83 -3.82 14.98 5.90
CA LEU A 83 -4.98 14.36 6.57
C LEU A 83 -5.27 14.88 7.98
N MET A 84 -4.35 15.57 8.62
CA MET A 84 -4.55 16.04 9.99
C MET A 84 -5.79 16.92 10.11
N ASP A 85 -6.06 17.77 9.13
CA ASP A 85 -7.23 18.64 9.10
C ASP A 85 -8.56 17.89 8.89
N ALA A 86 -8.50 16.65 8.44
CA ALA A 86 -9.68 15.79 8.31
C ALA A 86 -10.09 15.14 9.64
N ALA A 87 -9.22 15.17 10.65
CA ALA A 87 -9.45 14.56 11.95
C ALA A 87 -9.80 15.57 13.02
N GLU A 88 -10.50 15.10 14.03
CA GLU A 88 -10.77 15.83 15.28
C GLU A 88 -10.53 14.93 16.48
N LYS A 89 -10.11 15.54 17.59
CA LYS A 89 -10.05 14.87 18.88
C LYS A 89 -11.13 15.49 19.78
N PRO A 90 -12.25 14.78 20.02
CA PRO A 90 -13.28 15.27 20.94
C PRO A 90 -12.73 15.33 22.38
N GLU A 91 -13.35 16.12 23.25
CA GLU A 91 -12.96 16.19 24.67
C GLU A 91 -12.99 14.82 25.35
N LYS A 92 -13.98 14.01 24.99
CA LYS A 92 -14.08 12.61 25.44
C LYS A 92 -14.10 11.68 24.22
N GLY A 93 -13.14 10.78 24.16
CA GLY A 93 -13.07 9.74 23.12
C GLY A 93 -11.79 9.76 22.27
N PRO A 94 -11.68 8.80 21.35
CA PRO A 94 -10.53 8.69 20.46
C PRO A 94 -10.58 9.72 19.33
N TRP A 95 -9.46 9.92 18.66
CA TRP A 95 -9.41 10.62 17.39
C TRP A 95 -10.35 9.98 16.36
N ARG A 96 -11.04 10.80 15.56
CA ARG A 96 -11.96 10.36 14.51
C ARG A 96 -11.95 11.33 13.33
N LEU A 97 -12.48 10.90 12.19
CA LEU A 97 -12.81 11.83 11.10
C LEU A 97 -13.86 12.85 11.56
N LYS A 98 -13.68 14.09 11.14
CA LYS A 98 -14.67 15.15 11.37
C LYS A 98 -16.05 14.76 10.79
N SER A 99 -17.10 15.25 11.38
CA SER A 99 -18.45 15.04 10.86
C SER A 99 -18.55 15.49 9.39
N GLY A 100 -19.20 14.70 8.54
CA GLY A 100 -19.33 14.98 7.11
C GLY A 100 -18.09 14.69 6.26
N VAL A 101 -16.97 14.26 6.85
CA VAL A 101 -15.79 13.83 6.13
C VAL A 101 -15.84 12.33 5.88
N GLY A 102 -16.12 11.94 4.64
CA GLY A 102 -16.08 10.56 4.17
C GLY A 102 -14.89 10.31 3.22
N PRO A 103 -14.66 9.04 2.78
CA PRO A 103 -13.53 8.70 1.92
C PRO A 103 -13.45 9.54 0.65
N MET A 104 -14.58 9.80 -0.03
CA MET A 104 -14.56 10.61 -1.24
C MET A 104 -14.23 12.09 -0.96
N THR A 105 -14.63 12.62 0.20
CA THR A 105 -14.21 13.97 0.63
C THR A 105 -12.71 14.01 0.84
N VAL A 106 -12.13 12.95 1.43
CA VAL A 106 -10.69 12.83 1.61
C VAL A 106 -9.98 12.79 0.25
N VAL A 107 -10.43 11.95 -0.67
CA VAL A 107 -9.84 11.85 -2.03
C VAL A 107 -9.88 13.21 -2.74
N ARG A 108 -10.96 13.97 -2.63
CA ARG A 108 -11.08 15.27 -3.30
C ARG A 108 -10.24 16.37 -2.67
N ARG A 109 -10.10 16.40 -1.34
CA ARG A 109 -9.53 17.54 -0.60
C ARG A 109 -8.12 17.30 -0.06
N TYR A 110 -7.75 16.03 0.21
CA TYR A 110 -6.54 15.69 0.95
C TYR A 110 -5.58 14.80 0.16
N THR A 111 -5.76 14.70 -1.16
CA THR A 111 -4.82 13.99 -2.03
C THR A 111 -4.02 14.97 -2.86
N THR A 112 -2.75 14.63 -3.10
CA THR A 112 -1.86 15.34 -4.01
C THR A 112 -2.08 14.85 -5.44
N PRO A 113 -2.31 15.72 -6.44
CA PRO A 113 -2.34 15.31 -7.84
C PRO A 113 -0.95 14.86 -8.28
N ALA A 114 -0.90 13.78 -9.05
CA ALA A 114 0.30 13.23 -9.66
C ALA A 114 0.11 13.12 -11.18
N PRO A 115 1.19 12.95 -11.97
CA PRO A 115 1.07 12.73 -13.41
C PRO A 115 0.17 11.53 -13.77
N ASP A 116 -0.24 11.48 -15.03
CA ASP A 116 -1.11 10.42 -15.61
C ASP A 116 -2.48 10.28 -14.90
N GLY A 117 -3.00 11.36 -14.31
CA GLY A 117 -4.30 11.37 -13.65
C GLY A 117 -4.35 10.67 -12.30
N VAL A 118 -3.20 10.29 -11.74
CA VAL A 118 -3.10 9.65 -10.42
C VAL A 118 -3.33 10.69 -9.31
N ARG A 119 -3.98 10.28 -8.26
CA ARG A 119 -4.09 11.05 -7.00
C ARG A 119 -3.41 10.27 -5.88
N MET A 120 -2.54 10.95 -5.11
CA MET A 120 -1.80 10.34 -4.00
C MET A 120 -2.42 10.72 -2.66
N LEU A 121 -2.82 9.73 -1.88
CA LEU A 121 -3.18 9.85 -0.47
C LEU A 121 -2.00 9.38 0.38
N GLN A 122 -1.54 10.21 1.31
CA GLN A 122 -0.40 9.89 2.16
C GLN A 122 -0.82 9.84 3.63
N LEU A 123 -0.31 8.87 4.37
CA LEU A 123 -0.46 8.80 5.82
C LEU A 123 0.15 10.03 6.50
N GLY A 124 1.26 10.52 5.96
CA GLY A 124 2.00 11.66 6.47
C GLY A 124 3.26 11.26 7.23
N LYS A 125 4.17 12.21 7.39
CA LYS A 125 5.45 12.03 8.10
C LYS A 125 5.31 12.26 9.59
N SER A 126 6.18 11.59 10.34
CA SER A 126 6.51 11.98 11.72
C SER A 126 7.25 13.32 11.70
N GLY A 127 6.56 14.42 12.02
CA GLY A 127 7.19 15.74 12.09
C GLY A 127 7.86 16.02 13.43
N THR A 128 8.66 17.08 13.47
CA THR A 128 9.35 17.57 14.67
C THR A 128 8.41 18.22 15.71
N GLN A 129 7.14 18.37 15.39
CA GLN A 129 6.14 19.08 16.24
C GLN A 129 5.45 18.21 17.30
N GLY A 130 6.00 17.02 17.59
CA GLY A 130 5.46 16.10 18.60
C GLY A 130 4.47 15.06 18.03
N LEU A 131 3.94 14.20 18.91
CA LEU A 131 3.13 13.02 18.53
C LEU A 131 1.67 13.33 18.16
N ASN A 132 1.13 14.48 18.58
CA ASN A 132 -0.30 14.80 18.37
C ASN A 132 -0.70 14.97 16.90
N PRO A 133 0.06 15.67 16.05
CA PRO A 133 -0.25 15.77 14.63
C PRO A 133 -0.29 14.42 13.92
N ILE A 134 0.63 13.52 14.29
CA ILE A 134 0.72 12.17 13.74
C ILE A 134 -0.50 11.35 14.10
N ASN A 135 -0.94 11.40 15.36
CA ASN A 135 -2.12 10.67 15.81
C ASN A 135 -3.37 11.10 15.05
N GLY A 136 -3.55 12.40 14.78
CA GLY A 136 -4.62 12.92 13.94
C GLY A 136 -4.58 12.35 12.52
N SER A 137 -3.43 12.41 11.86
CA SER A 137 -3.24 11.89 10.50
C SER A 137 -3.45 10.39 10.41
N VAL A 138 -2.87 9.61 11.33
CA VAL A 138 -3.03 8.14 11.37
C VAL A 138 -4.51 7.77 11.55
N ASN A 139 -5.22 8.43 12.46
CA ASN A 139 -6.63 8.11 12.68
C ASN A 139 -7.52 8.56 11.52
N ALA A 140 -7.25 9.69 10.88
CA ALA A 140 -7.93 10.11 9.67
C ALA A 140 -7.67 9.14 8.51
N PHE A 141 -6.43 8.71 8.34
CA PHE A 141 -6.05 7.71 7.36
C PHE A 141 -6.78 6.39 7.58
N LEU A 142 -6.67 5.80 8.77
CA LEU A 142 -7.34 4.56 9.10
C LEU A 142 -8.87 4.66 9.00
N GLY A 143 -9.45 5.78 9.43
CA GLY A 143 -10.87 6.08 9.28
C GLY A 143 -11.30 6.15 7.81
N THR A 144 -10.41 6.60 6.92
CA THR A 144 -10.65 6.66 5.48
C THR A 144 -10.56 5.29 4.85
N VAL A 145 -9.41 4.60 4.99
CA VAL A 145 -9.15 3.33 4.29
C VAL A 145 -10.08 2.21 4.73
N ARG A 146 -10.55 2.22 5.98
CA ARG A 146 -11.52 1.25 6.50
C ARG A 146 -12.92 1.44 5.95
N ARG A 147 -13.26 2.65 5.51
CA ARG A 147 -14.58 3.01 4.99
C ARG A 147 -14.63 3.18 3.49
N MET A 148 -13.53 2.92 2.78
CA MET A 148 -13.49 3.08 1.31
C MET A 148 -14.57 2.27 0.61
N HIS A 149 -14.87 1.07 1.10
CA HIS A 149 -15.92 0.20 0.55
C HIS A 149 -17.34 0.81 0.65
N GLU A 150 -17.56 1.74 1.57
CA GLU A 150 -18.83 2.46 1.72
C GLU A 150 -19.02 3.54 0.63
N ALA A 151 -17.93 3.98 0.01
CA ALA A 151 -17.94 5.04 -0.97
C ALA A 151 -18.14 4.48 -2.39
N ARG A 152 -19.39 4.32 -2.82
CA ARG A 152 -19.75 3.81 -4.15
C ARG A 152 -19.04 4.54 -5.29
N SER A 153 -18.81 5.84 -5.15
CA SER A 153 -18.08 6.65 -6.14
C SER A 153 -16.59 6.31 -6.27
N LEU A 154 -16.03 5.49 -5.38
CA LEU A 154 -14.68 4.95 -5.50
C LEU A 154 -14.66 3.58 -6.19
N HIS A 155 -15.81 2.98 -6.48
CA HIS A 155 -15.84 1.66 -7.10
C HIS A 155 -15.30 1.66 -8.52
N ASP A 156 -15.35 2.78 -9.23
CA ASP A 156 -14.78 2.96 -10.57
C ASP A 156 -13.31 3.37 -10.55
N TRP A 157 -12.73 3.49 -9.35
CA TRP A 157 -11.33 3.84 -9.18
C TRP A 157 -10.48 2.59 -8.96
N VAL A 158 -9.31 2.58 -9.59
CA VAL A 158 -8.24 1.66 -9.22
C VAL A 158 -7.52 2.20 -7.99
N VAL A 159 -7.26 1.33 -7.01
CA VAL A 159 -6.49 1.70 -5.82
C VAL A 159 -5.19 0.91 -5.79
N VAL A 160 -4.08 1.61 -5.63
CA VAL A 160 -2.74 1.01 -5.44
C VAL A 160 -2.19 1.48 -4.10
N GLY A 161 -2.16 0.58 -3.12
CA GLY A 161 -1.63 0.88 -1.79
C GLY A 161 -0.19 0.41 -1.64
N ASP A 162 0.72 1.33 -1.34
CA ASP A 162 2.08 1.03 -0.89
C ASP A 162 2.07 0.81 0.62
N LEU A 163 2.38 -0.41 1.04
CA LEU A 163 2.26 -0.82 2.44
C LEU A 163 3.60 -0.80 3.16
N PRO A 164 3.60 -0.46 4.44
CA PRO A 164 4.79 -0.54 5.27
C PRO A 164 5.41 -1.94 5.24
N ALA A 165 6.69 -2.01 5.54
CA ALA A 165 7.44 -3.27 5.52
C ALA A 165 6.88 -4.32 6.48
N GLY A 166 6.77 -5.55 6.00
CA GLY A 166 6.39 -6.71 6.77
C GLY A 166 4.87 -6.90 6.95
N PRO A 167 4.44 -7.97 7.66
CA PRO A 167 3.05 -8.40 7.70
C PRO A 167 2.19 -7.67 8.75
N ARG A 168 2.79 -6.93 9.69
CA ARG A 168 2.08 -6.34 10.83
C ARG A 168 0.96 -5.38 10.43
N HIS A 169 1.19 -4.58 9.41
CA HIS A 169 0.27 -3.54 8.96
C HIS A 169 -0.99 -4.12 8.30
N LEU A 170 -0.88 -5.28 7.66
CA LEU A 170 -2.05 -6.00 7.16
C LEU A 170 -2.97 -6.38 8.32
N ALA A 171 -2.40 -7.00 9.36
CA ALA A 171 -3.14 -7.38 10.57
C ALA A 171 -3.71 -6.17 11.33
N ALA A 172 -3.06 -5.00 11.24
CA ALA A 172 -3.51 -3.76 11.87
C ALA A 172 -4.57 -3.00 11.04
N GLY A 173 -4.99 -3.51 9.87
CA GLY A 173 -6.03 -2.93 9.05
C GLY A 173 -5.62 -1.65 8.32
N PHE A 174 -4.39 -1.59 7.82
CA PHE A 174 -3.90 -0.49 6.98
C PHE A 174 -4.39 -0.59 5.53
N SER A 175 -4.79 -1.78 5.09
CA SER A 175 -5.26 -2.02 3.72
C SER A 175 -6.50 -2.94 3.66
N PRO A 176 -7.55 -2.71 4.46
CA PRO A 176 -8.72 -3.58 4.46
C PRO A 176 -9.52 -3.49 3.16
N TYR A 177 -9.24 -2.50 2.33
CA TYR A 177 -9.82 -2.32 1.00
C TYR A 177 -9.24 -3.30 -0.02
N ALA A 178 -7.97 -3.73 0.14
CA ALA A 178 -7.28 -4.51 -0.87
C ALA A 178 -7.94 -5.88 -1.11
N ARG A 179 -8.12 -6.21 -2.38
CA ARG A 179 -8.66 -7.49 -2.87
C ARG A 179 -7.59 -8.37 -3.46
N ILE A 180 -6.54 -7.74 -3.98
CA ILE A 180 -5.35 -8.38 -4.52
C ILE A 180 -4.15 -7.87 -3.74
N TYR A 181 -3.34 -8.75 -3.22
CA TYR A 181 -2.04 -8.40 -2.65
C TYR A 181 -0.93 -8.80 -3.59
N VAL A 182 -0.20 -7.80 -4.09
CA VAL A 182 1.06 -7.99 -4.80
C VAL A 182 2.16 -8.15 -3.76
N VAL A 183 2.68 -9.36 -3.63
CA VAL A 183 3.68 -9.71 -2.62
C VAL A 183 5.05 -9.73 -3.26
N VAL A 184 5.86 -8.71 -2.93
CA VAL A 184 7.19 -8.47 -3.53
C VAL A 184 8.27 -9.21 -2.76
N VAL A 185 8.96 -10.13 -3.43
CA VAL A 185 9.91 -11.06 -2.82
C VAL A 185 11.26 -11.03 -3.54
N GLU A 186 12.32 -10.66 -2.83
CA GLU A 186 13.71 -10.77 -3.30
C GLU A 186 14.21 -12.22 -3.14
N PRO A 187 15.27 -12.67 -3.88
CA PRO A 187 15.81 -14.02 -3.80
C PRO A 187 16.60 -14.28 -2.50
N THR A 188 16.00 -13.94 -1.36
CA THR A 188 16.56 -14.11 -0.01
C THR A 188 15.57 -14.82 0.91
N SER A 189 16.09 -15.64 1.83
CA SER A 189 15.25 -16.40 2.78
C SER A 189 14.36 -15.49 3.64
N GLN A 190 14.87 -14.34 4.07
CA GLN A 190 14.11 -13.37 4.87
C GLN A 190 12.95 -12.75 4.09
N SER A 191 13.18 -12.42 2.80
CA SER A 191 12.14 -11.85 1.95
C SER A 191 11.04 -12.90 1.68
N ALA A 192 11.42 -14.12 1.35
CA ALA A 192 10.46 -15.22 1.14
C ALA A 192 9.67 -15.55 2.42
N MET A 193 10.31 -15.57 3.60
CA MET A 193 9.60 -15.76 4.87
C MET A 193 8.57 -14.65 5.10
N THR A 194 8.92 -13.41 4.81
CA THR A 194 7.98 -12.26 4.89
C THR A 194 6.85 -12.45 3.91
N GLY A 195 7.16 -12.80 2.64
CA GLY A 195 6.16 -13.05 1.60
C GLY A 195 5.15 -14.12 1.99
N ARG A 196 5.61 -15.28 2.50
CA ARG A 196 4.71 -16.34 2.99
C ARG A 196 3.79 -15.87 4.12
N ARG A 197 4.30 -15.06 5.05
CA ARG A 197 3.48 -14.50 6.14
C ARG A 197 2.42 -13.53 5.64
N VAL A 198 2.80 -12.66 4.71
CA VAL A 198 1.86 -11.73 4.04
C VAL A 198 0.79 -12.51 3.31
N ALA A 199 1.16 -13.47 2.47
CA ALA A 199 0.23 -14.29 1.70
C ALA A 199 -0.75 -15.06 2.59
N ARG A 200 -0.28 -15.62 3.71
CA ARG A 200 -1.15 -16.31 4.69
C ARG A 200 -2.21 -15.38 5.27
N ILE A 201 -1.83 -14.14 5.62
CA ILE A 201 -2.78 -13.15 6.16
C ILE A 201 -3.74 -12.70 5.07
N ALA A 202 -3.24 -12.44 3.86
CA ALA A 202 -4.04 -12.00 2.73
C ALA A 202 -5.12 -13.04 2.35
N ARG A 203 -4.72 -14.29 2.13
CA ARG A 203 -5.63 -15.38 1.74
C ARG A 203 -6.57 -15.82 2.86
N GLY A 204 -6.08 -15.85 4.10
CA GLY A 204 -6.87 -16.30 5.26
C GLY A 204 -7.77 -15.18 5.80
N PRO A 205 -7.33 -14.39 6.80
CA PRO A 205 -8.21 -13.40 7.45
C PRO A 205 -8.78 -12.33 6.51
N LEU A 206 -8.07 -11.98 5.43
CA LEU A 206 -8.52 -10.91 4.53
C LEU A 206 -9.30 -11.43 3.32
N GLY A 207 -9.27 -12.73 3.01
CA GLY A 207 -10.00 -13.34 1.89
C GLY A 207 -9.62 -12.70 0.54
N ALA A 208 -8.36 -12.31 0.38
CA ALA A 208 -7.86 -11.61 -0.78
C ALA A 208 -6.99 -12.52 -1.65
N ASP A 209 -6.91 -12.23 -2.94
CA ASP A 209 -5.99 -12.88 -3.86
C ASP A 209 -4.55 -12.45 -3.61
N VAL A 210 -3.61 -13.30 -4.02
CA VAL A 210 -2.18 -13.04 -3.90
C VAL A 210 -1.50 -13.25 -5.25
N ILE A 211 -0.76 -12.24 -5.68
CA ILE A 211 0.16 -12.27 -6.82
C ILE A 211 1.58 -12.20 -6.26
N PHE A 212 2.39 -13.22 -6.49
CA PHE A 212 3.79 -13.20 -6.10
C PHE A 212 4.65 -12.59 -7.19
N VAL A 213 5.44 -11.59 -6.82
CA VAL A 213 6.41 -10.92 -7.70
C VAL A 213 7.82 -11.16 -7.21
N ALA A 214 8.64 -11.86 -8.01
CA ALA A 214 10.07 -11.95 -7.76
C ALA A 214 10.73 -10.61 -8.14
N SER A 215 11.37 -9.95 -7.20
CA SER A 215 11.96 -8.63 -7.39
C SER A 215 13.47 -8.63 -7.38
N LYS A 216 14.07 -7.73 -8.16
CA LYS A 216 15.52 -7.57 -8.34
C LYS A 216 16.18 -8.84 -8.86
N VAL A 217 15.49 -9.51 -9.76
CA VAL A 217 15.96 -10.75 -10.40
C VAL A 217 17.10 -10.43 -11.37
N ARG A 218 18.19 -11.20 -11.30
CA ARG A 218 19.35 -11.07 -12.20
C ARG A 218 19.42 -12.17 -13.25
N GLY A 219 18.51 -13.14 -13.19
CA GLY A 219 18.42 -14.25 -14.12
C GLY A 219 17.51 -15.36 -13.61
N ALA A 220 17.30 -16.38 -14.43
CA ALA A 220 16.36 -17.47 -14.17
C ALA A 220 16.63 -18.23 -12.84
N GLU A 221 17.87 -18.25 -12.34
CA GLU A 221 18.19 -18.90 -11.07
C GLU A 221 17.62 -18.13 -9.87
N ASP A 222 17.62 -16.80 -9.91
CA ASP A 222 17.00 -15.96 -8.86
C ASP A 222 15.50 -16.23 -8.78
N ARG A 223 14.81 -16.31 -9.94
CA ARG A 223 13.38 -16.68 -10.00
C ARG A 223 13.14 -18.05 -9.36
N ARG A 224 13.85 -19.07 -9.82
CA ARG A 224 13.75 -20.42 -9.26
C ARG A 224 14.05 -20.47 -7.76
N ARG A 225 14.99 -19.65 -7.30
CA ARG A 225 15.30 -19.51 -5.88
C ARG A 225 14.14 -18.92 -5.09
N VAL A 226 13.49 -17.88 -5.60
CA VAL A 226 12.29 -17.29 -4.96
C VAL A 226 11.19 -18.34 -4.86
N GLU A 227 10.89 -19.06 -5.95
CA GLU A 227 9.87 -20.12 -5.99
C GLU A 227 10.15 -21.25 -5.00
N ARG A 228 11.39 -21.75 -4.96
CA ARG A 228 11.80 -22.76 -3.96
C ARG A 228 11.64 -22.26 -2.53
N LEU A 229 11.99 -21.02 -2.25
CA LEU A 229 11.89 -20.43 -0.91
C LEU A 229 10.44 -20.11 -0.51
N LEU A 230 9.59 -19.76 -1.45
CA LEU A 230 8.16 -19.56 -1.23
C LEU A 230 7.41 -20.89 -1.08
N GLY A 231 7.81 -21.91 -1.84
CA GLY A 231 7.06 -23.15 -2.02
C GLY A 231 5.89 -23.00 -2.99
N GLU A 232 5.85 -21.90 -3.76
CA GLU A 232 4.82 -21.53 -4.73
C GLU A 232 5.45 -20.87 -5.95
N PRO A 233 4.86 -20.95 -7.14
CA PRO A 233 5.31 -20.23 -8.33
C PRO A 233 5.18 -18.72 -8.14
N VAL A 234 5.98 -17.95 -8.88
CA VAL A 234 5.82 -16.49 -9.00
C VAL A 234 5.06 -16.16 -10.28
N ASP A 235 4.15 -15.20 -10.18
CA ASP A 235 3.30 -14.77 -11.29
C ASP A 235 4.07 -13.82 -12.24
N CYS A 236 4.98 -13.01 -11.70
CA CYS A 236 5.74 -12.01 -12.45
C CYS A 236 7.14 -11.84 -11.86
N GLU A 237 8.09 -11.40 -12.68
CA GLU A 237 9.45 -11.04 -12.23
C GLU A 237 9.80 -9.60 -12.61
N ILE A 238 10.38 -8.89 -11.67
CA ILE A 238 10.91 -7.54 -11.86
C ILE A 238 12.43 -7.62 -11.84
N PRO A 239 13.12 -7.31 -12.93
CA PRO A 239 14.57 -7.40 -12.99
C PRO A 239 15.27 -6.39 -12.10
N ALA A 240 16.50 -6.69 -11.72
CA ALA A 240 17.41 -5.70 -11.17
C ALA A 240 17.81 -4.75 -12.31
N ASP A 241 17.53 -3.46 -12.17
CA ASP A 241 17.69 -2.48 -13.22
C ASP A 241 18.41 -1.22 -12.68
N GLU A 242 19.50 -0.84 -13.33
CA GLU A 242 20.24 0.37 -12.97
C GLU A 242 19.42 1.65 -13.22
N ALA A 243 18.47 1.62 -14.16
CA ALA A 243 17.58 2.74 -14.43
C ALA A 243 16.83 3.20 -13.17
N VAL A 244 16.49 2.27 -12.25
CA VAL A 244 15.85 2.61 -10.96
C VAL A 244 16.78 3.47 -10.10
N ARG A 245 18.06 3.09 -9.99
CA ARG A 245 19.05 3.83 -9.19
C ARG A 245 19.36 5.20 -9.80
N ASP A 246 19.42 5.26 -11.14
CA ASP A 246 19.66 6.49 -11.87
C ASP A 246 18.50 7.46 -11.72
N ALA A 247 17.26 6.95 -11.80
CA ALA A 247 16.06 7.72 -11.57
C ALA A 247 16.02 8.27 -10.13
N GLU A 248 16.34 7.43 -9.14
CA GLU A 248 16.40 7.81 -7.73
C GLU A 248 17.43 8.93 -7.49
N ARG A 249 18.65 8.80 -8.04
CA ARG A 249 19.70 9.84 -7.95
C ARG A 249 19.25 11.17 -8.56
N ARG A 250 18.52 11.12 -9.66
CA ARG A 250 17.99 12.29 -10.37
C ARG A 250 16.70 12.83 -9.75
N ARG A 251 16.14 12.14 -8.75
CA ARG A 251 14.83 12.45 -8.14
C ARG A 251 13.70 12.54 -9.17
N VAL A 252 13.66 11.58 -10.09
CA VAL A 252 12.65 11.47 -11.16
C VAL A 252 12.04 10.07 -11.08
N ALA A 253 10.75 9.93 -11.35
CA ALA A 253 10.13 8.60 -11.43
C ALA A 253 10.77 7.76 -12.56
N VAL A 254 11.02 6.48 -12.32
CA VAL A 254 11.68 5.62 -13.30
C VAL A 254 10.91 5.52 -14.62
N ILE A 255 9.59 5.60 -14.57
CA ILE A 255 8.72 5.59 -15.76
C ILE A 255 8.90 6.83 -16.65
N ASP A 256 9.38 7.95 -16.10
CA ASP A 256 9.69 9.17 -16.85
C ASP A 256 11.17 9.21 -17.26
N ALA A 257 12.06 8.72 -16.39
CA ALA A 257 13.50 8.72 -16.65
C ALA A 257 13.91 7.69 -17.72
N ALA A 258 13.23 6.53 -17.74
CA ALA A 258 13.55 5.40 -18.59
C ALA A 258 12.28 4.59 -18.94
N PRO A 259 11.36 5.12 -19.75
CA PRO A 259 10.05 4.53 -20.02
C PRO A 259 10.13 3.13 -20.64
N ASP A 260 11.19 2.83 -21.38
CA ASP A 260 11.42 1.56 -22.06
C ASP A 260 12.35 0.62 -21.28
N SER A 261 12.63 0.92 -20.01
CA SER A 261 13.51 0.10 -19.19
C SER A 261 12.90 -1.28 -18.88
N PRO A 262 13.71 -2.29 -18.61
CA PRO A 262 13.22 -3.61 -18.24
C PRO A 262 12.26 -3.61 -17.05
N VAL A 263 12.50 -2.76 -16.06
CA VAL A 263 11.61 -2.66 -14.89
C VAL A 263 10.25 -2.09 -15.27
N VAL A 264 10.18 -1.06 -16.13
CA VAL A 264 8.90 -0.47 -16.54
C VAL A 264 8.09 -1.47 -17.38
N ARG A 265 8.73 -2.19 -18.32
CA ARG A 265 8.07 -3.26 -19.08
C ARG A 265 7.51 -4.37 -18.18
N ALA A 266 8.29 -4.82 -17.21
CA ALA A 266 7.84 -5.84 -16.27
C ALA A 266 6.66 -5.37 -15.41
N VAL A 267 6.59 -4.08 -15.06
CA VAL A 267 5.43 -3.52 -14.35
C VAL A 267 4.20 -3.40 -15.29
N GLN A 268 4.39 -3.17 -16.58
CA GLN A 268 3.31 -3.22 -17.56
C GLN A 268 2.72 -4.63 -17.67
N GLU A 269 3.57 -5.67 -17.72
CA GLU A 269 3.15 -7.08 -17.70
C GLU A 269 2.41 -7.43 -16.38
N LEU A 270 2.91 -6.93 -15.26
CA LEU A 270 2.21 -7.10 -13.98
C LEU A 270 0.83 -6.44 -13.99
N ALA A 271 0.69 -5.27 -14.62
CA ALA A 271 -0.61 -4.62 -14.76
C ALA A 271 -1.59 -5.48 -15.58
N ASP A 272 -1.13 -6.13 -16.66
CA ASP A 272 -1.94 -7.07 -17.45
C ASP A 272 -2.45 -8.24 -16.59
N ILE A 273 -1.56 -8.84 -15.79
CA ILE A 273 -1.91 -9.94 -14.87
C ILE A 273 -2.96 -9.48 -13.85
N ILE A 274 -2.79 -8.27 -13.30
CA ILE A 274 -3.70 -7.72 -12.29
C ILE A 274 -5.09 -7.44 -12.89
N GLU A 275 -5.15 -6.84 -14.09
CA GLU A 275 -6.41 -6.56 -14.79
C GLU A 275 -7.14 -7.86 -15.15
N GLN A 276 -6.42 -8.87 -15.62
CA GLN A 276 -7.00 -10.20 -15.91
C GLN A 276 -7.59 -10.84 -14.64
N ARG A 277 -6.84 -10.85 -13.53
CA ARG A 277 -7.33 -11.37 -12.23
C ARG A 277 -8.56 -10.62 -11.73
N GLY A 278 -8.59 -9.30 -11.93
CA GLY A 278 -9.75 -8.48 -11.60
C GLY A 278 -11.01 -8.88 -12.37
N MET A 279 -10.87 -9.24 -13.64
CA MET A 279 -11.99 -9.71 -14.49
C MET A 279 -12.47 -11.11 -14.10
N GLU A 280 -11.57 -12.04 -13.77
CA GLU A 280 -11.91 -13.41 -13.36
C GLU A 280 -12.64 -13.46 -12.02
N SER A 281 -12.39 -12.48 -11.15
CA SER A 281 -13.05 -12.34 -9.84
C SER A 281 -14.44 -11.69 -9.93
N THR A 282 -14.91 -11.38 -11.13
CA THR A 282 -16.22 -10.79 -11.44
C THR A 282 -17.21 -11.86 -11.89
#